data_e68e65b17190169507bc81071f543e2e
#
_entry.id   e68e65b17190169507bc81071f543e2e
#
_cell.length_a   1.000
_cell.length_b   1.000
_cell.length_c   1.000
_cell.angle_alpha   90.00
_cell.angle_beta   90.00
_cell.angle_gamma   90.00
#
_symmetry.space_group_name_H-M   'P 1'
#
loop_
_entity.id
_entity.type
_entity.pdbx_description
1 polymer ?
#
loop_
_entity_poly.entity_id
_entity_poly.type
_entity_poly.pdbx_seq_one_letter_code
_entity_poly.pdbx_strand_id
1 'polypeptide(L)'
;MCIFECYWNFLKIFLRMRVKKVIKLIKGHKLGMRSKLNLSFIAISIVLLISSIISIVEYRRMSSYMSELISKDVNCISVARKLADVSNEYNLDILALIGDGSLSKMPDFDANFFMSRCDSLRDAIAYNSFLPLADSVEYSYSAYMLTSMELSEVVESDFINTREWYFDRLQPKYDRLRSDIDALVSSLYKDLHHHTKDFDSGFYRSIIPSSVSVAVALLLVLMLLFFINSYYITPVLQMHKGLKSYNSFNKKYTVEFEGDDELKEINEDIAELCDENQKLKNRISALKKKN
;
A
#
# COMPACT_ATOMS: atom_id res chain seq x y z
N MET A 1 3.40 -6.87 -13.50
CA MET A 1 4.73 -7.20 -14.05
C MET A 1 5.43 -6.03 -14.72
N CYS A 2 4.76 -5.19 -15.51
CA CYS A 2 5.39 -4.00 -16.16
C CYS A 2 5.92 -2.88 -15.23
N ILE A 3 5.34 -2.64 -14.06
CA ILE A 3 5.74 -1.51 -13.20
C ILE A 3 7.06 -1.81 -12.47
N PHE A 4 7.30 -3.06 -12.09
CA PHE A 4 8.54 -3.48 -11.45
C PHE A 4 9.73 -3.45 -12.42
N GLU A 5 9.53 -3.83 -13.69
CA GLU A 5 10.54 -3.69 -14.73
C GLU A 5 10.83 -2.23 -15.08
N CYS A 6 9.82 -1.37 -15.09
CA CYS A 6 9.99 0.05 -15.32
C CYS A 6 10.74 0.71 -14.16
N TYR A 7 10.43 0.34 -12.90
CA TYR A 7 11.12 0.81 -11.70
C TYR A 7 12.57 0.30 -11.63
N TRP A 8 12.79 -0.98 -11.95
CA TRP A 8 14.13 -1.58 -11.99
C TRP A 8 15.00 -0.99 -13.10
N ASN A 9 14.43 -0.72 -14.26
CA ASN A 9 15.12 -0.04 -15.35
C ASN A 9 15.38 1.44 -15.04
N PHE A 10 14.42 2.14 -14.42
CA PHE A 10 14.62 3.52 -13.96
C PHE A 10 15.70 3.61 -12.87
N LEU A 11 15.70 2.70 -11.90
CA LEU A 11 16.72 2.60 -10.87
C LEU A 11 18.11 2.25 -11.46
N LYS A 12 18.18 1.32 -12.40
CA LYS A 12 19.40 0.99 -13.14
C LYS A 12 19.94 2.17 -13.97
N ILE A 13 19.08 2.88 -14.65
CA ILE A 13 19.46 4.04 -15.49
C ILE A 13 19.88 5.21 -14.60
N PHE A 14 19.15 5.47 -13.52
CA PHE A 14 19.46 6.51 -12.55
C PHE A 14 20.77 6.25 -11.79
N LEU A 15 21.00 5.02 -11.32
CA LEU A 15 22.26 4.59 -10.73
C LEU A 15 23.43 4.64 -11.73
N ARG A 16 23.21 4.19 -12.96
CA ARG A 16 24.30 4.11 -13.97
C ARG A 16 24.72 5.48 -14.50
N MET A 17 23.79 6.42 -14.67
CA MET A 17 24.09 7.73 -15.25
C MET A 17 24.59 8.75 -14.21
N ARG A 18 24.06 8.76 -13.00
CA ARG A 18 24.46 9.74 -11.97
C ARG A 18 25.64 9.31 -11.13
N VAL A 19 25.76 8.03 -10.78
CA VAL A 19 26.92 7.56 -9.99
C VAL A 19 28.23 7.78 -10.75
N LYS A 20 28.30 7.56 -12.06
CA LYS A 20 29.50 7.86 -12.85
C LYS A 20 29.80 9.36 -12.96
N LYS A 21 28.76 10.22 -13.08
CA LYS A 21 28.93 11.69 -13.09
C LYS A 21 29.32 12.23 -11.71
N VAL A 22 28.70 11.71 -10.65
CA VAL A 22 28.99 12.12 -9.27
C VAL A 22 30.39 11.66 -8.86
N ILE A 23 30.81 10.42 -9.20
CA ILE A 23 32.17 9.91 -8.96
C ILE A 23 33.21 10.76 -9.76
N LYS A 24 32.88 11.17 -10.99
CA LYS A 24 33.78 12.01 -11.81
C LYS A 24 33.87 13.45 -11.28
N LEU A 25 32.79 13.99 -10.72
CA LEU A 25 32.77 15.30 -10.03
C LEU A 25 33.54 15.27 -8.70
N ILE A 26 33.40 14.16 -7.93
CA ILE A 26 34.11 13.97 -6.66
C ILE A 26 35.61 13.76 -6.88
N LYS A 27 36.04 13.12 -7.96
CA LYS A 27 37.45 12.95 -8.32
C LYS A 27 38.15 14.21 -8.82
N GLY A 28 37.39 15.23 -9.27
CA GLY A 28 37.95 16.44 -9.88
C GLY A 28 38.07 17.65 -8.95
N HIS A 29 37.46 17.64 -7.76
CA HIS A 29 37.58 18.74 -6.78
C HIS A 29 38.16 18.20 -5.46
N LYS A 30 39.13 18.91 -4.90
CA LYS A 30 39.57 18.75 -3.50
C LYS A 30 38.39 19.15 -2.60
N LEU A 31 37.48 18.21 -2.35
CA LEU A 31 36.35 18.42 -1.46
C LEU A 31 36.83 18.28 -0.02
N GLY A 32 36.71 19.34 0.75
CA GLY A 32 36.99 19.32 2.19
C GLY A 32 36.13 18.29 2.94
N MET A 33 36.60 17.87 4.09
CA MET A 33 36.01 16.88 4.98
C MET A 33 34.51 17.11 5.21
N ARG A 34 34.09 18.36 5.50
CA ARG A 34 32.68 18.75 5.71
C ARG A 34 31.82 18.51 4.47
N SER A 35 32.37 18.83 3.29
CA SER A 35 31.64 18.66 2.04
C SER A 35 31.42 17.20 1.67
N LYS A 36 32.40 16.31 1.90
CA LYS A 36 32.27 14.86 1.68
C LYS A 36 31.19 14.26 2.58
N LEU A 37 31.19 14.64 3.87
CA LEU A 37 30.22 14.16 4.87
C LEU A 37 28.79 14.64 4.55
N ASN A 38 28.62 15.94 4.29
CA ASN A 38 27.33 16.52 3.95
C ASN A 38 26.76 15.91 2.65
N LEU A 39 27.59 15.69 1.63
CA LEU A 39 27.16 15.09 0.38
C LEU A 39 26.63 13.67 0.59
N SER A 40 27.28 12.89 1.44
CA SER A 40 26.85 11.53 1.78
C SER A 40 25.51 11.53 2.52
N PHE A 41 25.32 12.42 3.52
CA PHE A 41 24.04 12.58 4.22
C PHE A 41 22.91 13.03 3.30
N ILE A 42 23.17 14.03 2.44
CA ILE A 42 22.18 14.52 1.47
C ILE A 42 21.78 13.39 0.50
N ALA A 43 22.74 12.62 0.00
CA ALA A 43 22.45 11.52 -0.92
C ALA A 43 21.54 10.46 -0.27
N ILE A 44 21.82 10.05 0.96
CA ILE A 44 21.00 9.09 1.71
C ILE A 44 19.61 9.67 2.00
N SER A 45 19.53 10.93 2.42
CA SER A 45 18.25 11.61 2.70
C SER A 45 17.36 11.68 1.45
N ILE A 46 17.94 11.98 0.29
CA ILE A 46 17.19 12.03 -0.97
C ILE A 46 16.65 10.65 -1.35
N VAL A 47 17.45 9.59 -1.22
CA VAL A 47 17.01 8.21 -1.51
C VAL A 47 15.86 7.82 -0.58
N LEU A 48 15.96 8.11 0.72
CA LEU A 48 14.91 7.83 1.71
C LEU A 48 13.62 8.60 1.42
N LEU A 49 13.72 9.89 1.07
CA LEU A 49 12.56 10.72 0.74
C LEU A 49 11.84 10.18 -0.50
N ILE A 50 12.55 9.91 -1.58
CA ILE A 50 11.96 9.37 -2.82
C ILE A 50 11.27 8.04 -2.54
N SER A 51 11.92 7.16 -1.80
CA SER A 51 11.37 5.86 -1.42
C SER A 51 10.10 5.98 -0.59
N SER A 52 10.09 6.88 0.40
CA SER A 52 8.92 7.15 1.25
C SER A 52 7.73 7.67 0.44
N ILE A 53 7.97 8.62 -0.48
CA ILE A 53 6.92 9.15 -1.35
C ILE A 53 6.31 8.05 -2.22
N ILE A 54 7.14 7.22 -2.84
CA ILE A 54 6.66 6.11 -3.69
C ILE A 54 5.81 5.13 -2.86
N SER A 55 6.26 4.74 -1.68
CA SER A 55 5.52 3.84 -0.79
C SER A 55 4.15 4.41 -0.39
N ILE A 56 4.08 5.71 -0.09
CA ILE A 56 2.81 6.36 0.28
C ILE A 56 1.85 6.41 -0.92
N VAL A 57 2.34 6.75 -2.10
CA VAL A 57 1.52 6.82 -3.32
C VAL A 57 0.95 5.45 -3.67
N GLU A 58 1.78 4.41 -3.64
CA GLU A 58 1.36 3.04 -3.94
C GLU A 58 0.34 2.51 -2.93
N TYR A 59 0.57 2.76 -1.64
CA TYR A 59 -0.37 2.41 -0.57
C TYR A 59 -1.74 3.10 -0.75
N ARG A 60 -1.75 4.41 -1.02
CA ARG A 60 -3.00 5.15 -1.25
C ARG A 60 -3.76 4.63 -2.46
N ARG A 61 -3.06 4.37 -3.56
CA ARG A 61 -3.66 3.84 -4.79
C ARG A 61 -4.30 2.48 -4.56
N MET A 62 -3.60 1.59 -3.87
CA MET A 62 -4.09 0.26 -3.52
C MET A 62 -5.32 0.33 -2.60
N SER A 63 -5.24 1.13 -1.54
CA SER A 63 -6.34 1.32 -0.57
C SER A 63 -7.60 1.89 -1.21
N SER A 64 -7.46 2.90 -2.09
CA SER A 64 -8.59 3.50 -2.78
C SER A 64 -9.27 2.51 -3.74
N TYR A 65 -8.50 1.79 -4.54
CA TYR A 65 -9.01 0.80 -5.48
C TYR A 65 -9.79 -0.31 -4.78
N MET A 66 -9.25 -0.83 -3.68
CA MET A 66 -9.91 -1.90 -2.90
C MET A 66 -11.17 -1.42 -2.19
N SER A 67 -11.13 -0.23 -1.60
CA SER A 67 -12.31 0.36 -0.95
C SER A 67 -13.47 0.53 -1.93
N GLU A 68 -13.18 0.95 -3.16
CA GLU A 68 -14.17 1.13 -4.21
C GLU A 68 -14.78 -0.21 -4.64
N LEU A 69 -13.96 -1.25 -4.89
CA LEU A 69 -14.45 -2.58 -5.27
C LEU A 69 -15.31 -3.22 -4.20
N ILE A 70 -14.82 -3.26 -2.95
CA ILE A 70 -15.56 -3.85 -1.84
C ILE A 70 -16.88 -3.10 -1.59
N SER A 71 -16.86 -1.78 -1.66
CA SER A 71 -18.08 -0.98 -1.47
C SER A 71 -19.13 -1.27 -2.54
N LYS A 72 -18.72 -1.46 -3.80
CA LYS A 72 -19.64 -1.82 -4.90
C LYS A 72 -20.25 -3.20 -4.68
N ASP A 73 -19.44 -4.22 -4.38
CA ASP A 73 -19.91 -5.57 -4.17
C ASP A 73 -20.86 -5.68 -2.97
N VAL A 74 -20.52 -5.03 -1.85
CA VAL A 74 -21.37 -4.97 -0.65
C VAL A 74 -22.68 -4.26 -0.93
N ASN A 75 -22.66 -3.19 -1.72
CA ASN A 75 -23.89 -2.50 -2.13
C ASN A 75 -24.79 -3.38 -2.99
N CYS A 76 -24.23 -4.09 -3.98
CA CYS A 76 -24.98 -5.04 -4.82
C CYS A 76 -25.64 -6.15 -3.98
N ILE A 77 -24.89 -6.75 -3.05
CA ILE A 77 -25.40 -7.77 -2.14
C ILE A 77 -26.53 -7.20 -1.25
N SER A 78 -26.35 -5.97 -0.74
CA SER A 78 -27.36 -5.32 0.10
C SER A 78 -28.67 -5.06 -0.66
N VAL A 79 -28.57 -4.59 -1.91
CA VAL A 79 -29.75 -4.34 -2.75
C VAL A 79 -30.45 -5.64 -3.10
N ALA A 80 -29.72 -6.69 -3.50
CA ALA A 80 -30.29 -8.00 -3.82
C ALA A 80 -30.97 -8.64 -2.60
N ARG A 81 -30.39 -8.55 -1.42
CA ARG A 81 -31.02 -9.04 -0.17
C ARG A 81 -32.29 -8.28 0.19
N LYS A 82 -32.28 -6.93 0.09
CA LYS A 82 -33.48 -6.14 0.32
C LYS A 82 -34.61 -6.53 -0.62
N LEU A 83 -34.30 -6.84 -1.89
CA LEU A 83 -35.28 -7.35 -2.84
C LEU A 83 -35.85 -8.69 -2.40
N ALA A 84 -34.98 -9.62 -1.93
CA ALA A 84 -35.41 -10.91 -1.39
C ALA A 84 -36.31 -10.76 -0.15
N ASP A 85 -35.91 -9.91 0.80
CA ASP A 85 -36.64 -9.69 2.05
C ASP A 85 -38.03 -9.14 1.80
N VAL A 86 -38.16 -8.11 0.94
CA VAL A 86 -39.45 -7.50 0.58
C VAL A 86 -40.33 -8.50 -0.18
N SER A 87 -39.78 -9.26 -1.11
CA SER A 87 -40.54 -10.27 -1.85
C SER A 87 -41.01 -11.42 -0.93
N ASN A 88 -40.19 -11.79 0.06
CA ASN A 88 -40.55 -12.79 1.05
C ASN A 88 -41.66 -12.31 2.00
N GLU A 89 -41.58 -11.07 2.49
CA GLU A 89 -42.61 -10.46 3.34
C GLU A 89 -43.94 -10.41 2.59
N TYR A 90 -43.94 -9.91 1.36
CA TYR A 90 -45.15 -9.86 0.53
C TYR A 90 -45.74 -11.26 0.24
N ASN A 91 -44.87 -12.25 -0.05
CA ASN A 91 -45.31 -13.64 -0.27
C ASN A 91 -45.95 -14.27 0.99
N LEU A 92 -45.39 -13.95 2.18
CA LEU A 92 -45.96 -14.40 3.46
C LEU A 92 -47.33 -13.73 3.75
N ASP A 93 -47.48 -12.48 3.41
CA ASP A 93 -48.75 -11.75 3.59
C ASP A 93 -49.85 -12.35 2.70
N ILE A 94 -49.51 -12.72 1.45
CA ILE A 94 -50.43 -13.43 0.55
C ILE A 94 -50.80 -14.81 1.12
N LEU A 95 -49.81 -15.56 1.63
CA LEU A 95 -50.05 -16.87 2.21
C LEU A 95 -50.95 -16.78 3.48
N ALA A 96 -50.73 -15.75 4.31
CA ALA A 96 -51.58 -15.49 5.48
C ALA A 96 -53.02 -15.15 5.08
N LEU A 97 -53.21 -14.34 4.05
CA LEU A 97 -54.53 -14.03 3.48
C LEU A 97 -55.29 -15.28 3.03
N ILE A 98 -54.58 -16.21 2.32
CA ILE A 98 -55.14 -17.45 1.82
C ILE A 98 -55.51 -18.42 2.99
N GLY A 99 -54.70 -18.40 4.08
CA GLY A 99 -54.93 -19.23 5.23
C GLY A 99 -56.07 -18.77 6.12
N ASP A 100 -56.25 -17.48 6.32
CA ASP A 100 -57.25 -16.89 7.24
C ASP A 100 -58.61 -16.68 6.57
N GLY A 101 -58.69 -16.66 5.24
CA GLY A 101 -59.91 -16.40 4.49
C GLY A 101 -60.54 -15.01 4.75
N SER A 102 -59.85 -14.10 5.41
CA SER A 102 -60.31 -12.78 5.76
C SER A 102 -59.81 -11.73 4.77
N LEU A 103 -60.67 -11.27 3.88
CA LEU A 103 -60.43 -10.18 2.89
C LEU A 103 -60.01 -8.85 3.53
N SER A 104 -60.03 -8.71 4.85
CA SER A 104 -59.78 -7.46 5.56
C SER A 104 -58.33 -6.99 5.59
N LYS A 105 -57.35 -7.79 5.12
CA LYS A 105 -55.91 -7.49 5.12
C LYS A 105 -55.27 -7.85 3.79
N MET A 106 -55.79 -7.31 2.70
CA MET A 106 -55.14 -7.45 1.42
C MET A 106 -53.78 -6.72 1.45
N PRO A 107 -52.68 -7.38 1.15
CA PRO A 107 -51.38 -6.72 1.12
C PRO A 107 -51.38 -5.60 0.08
N ASP A 108 -50.90 -4.43 0.45
CA ASP A 108 -50.79 -3.29 -0.47
C ASP A 108 -49.65 -3.57 -1.47
N PHE A 109 -50.00 -3.54 -2.75
CA PHE A 109 -49.04 -3.77 -3.83
C PHE A 109 -48.63 -2.42 -4.46
N ASP A 110 -47.51 -1.87 -4.05
CA ASP A 110 -46.93 -0.69 -4.68
C ASP A 110 -46.00 -1.08 -5.85
N ALA A 111 -46.55 -1.04 -7.06
CA ALA A 111 -45.79 -1.35 -8.28
C ALA A 111 -44.58 -0.42 -8.47
N ASN A 112 -44.68 0.86 -8.11
CA ASN A 112 -43.59 1.82 -8.23
C ASN A 112 -42.44 1.50 -7.29
N PHE A 113 -42.76 1.09 -6.06
CA PHE A 113 -41.74 0.64 -5.09
C PHE A 113 -40.98 -0.56 -5.63
N PHE A 114 -41.67 -1.54 -6.20
CA PHE A 114 -41.04 -2.72 -6.79
C PHE A 114 -40.15 -2.38 -8.00
N MET A 115 -40.65 -1.55 -8.93
CA MET A 115 -39.86 -1.13 -10.09
C MET A 115 -38.58 -0.38 -9.69
N SER A 116 -38.66 0.51 -8.71
CA SER A 116 -37.50 1.26 -8.23
C SER A 116 -36.40 0.36 -7.60
N ARG A 117 -36.79 -0.82 -7.11
CA ARG A 117 -35.83 -1.82 -6.58
C ARG A 117 -35.08 -2.55 -7.68
N CYS A 118 -35.76 -2.87 -8.81
CA CYS A 118 -35.09 -3.41 -9.99
C CYS A 118 -34.11 -2.43 -10.60
N ASP A 119 -34.49 -1.17 -10.74
CA ASP A 119 -33.60 -0.10 -11.22
C ASP A 119 -32.37 0.04 -10.31
N SER A 120 -32.57 0.02 -8.98
CA SER A 120 -31.48 0.08 -8.01
C SER A 120 -30.54 -1.12 -8.12
N LEU A 121 -31.05 -2.31 -8.42
CA LEU A 121 -30.24 -3.51 -8.62
C LEU A 121 -29.43 -3.41 -9.92
N ARG A 122 -30.05 -2.96 -11.00
CA ARG A 122 -29.42 -2.77 -12.30
C ARG A 122 -28.31 -1.72 -12.23
N ASP A 123 -28.57 -0.58 -11.60
CA ASP A 123 -27.58 0.49 -11.39
C ASP A 123 -26.40 0.01 -10.54
N ALA A 124 -26.65 -0.77 -9.49
CA ALA A 124 -25.62 -1.34 -8.65
C ALA A 124 -24.70 -2.32 -9.40
N ILE A 125 -25.22 -3.07 -10.40
CA ILE A 125 -24.53 -4.13 -11.13
C ILE A 125 -24.01 -3.65 -12.50
N ALA A 126 -24.42 -2.47 -12.99
CA ALA A 126 -24.15 -1.96 -14.34
C ALA A 126 -22.66 -2.01 -14.79
N TYR A 127 -21.72 -2.18 -13.88
CA TYR A 127 -20.28 -2.23 -14.15
C TYR A 127 -19.66 -3.61 -13.95
N ASN A 128 -20.43 -4.66 -13.67
CA ASN A 128 -19.93 -5.99 -13.30
C ASN A 128 -20.27 -7.06 -14.36
N SER A 129 -19.44 -8.12 -14.40
CA SER A 129 -19.64 -9.33 -15.19
C SER A 129 -20.92 -10.13 -14.82
N PHE A 130 -21.68 -9.67 -13.82
CA PHE A 130 -22.92 -10.29 -13.30
C PHE A 130 -24.20 -9.78 -13.96
N LEU A 131 -24.11 -8.94 -14.98
CA LEU A 131 -25.27 -8.42 -15.71
C LEU A 131 -26.26 -9.51 -16.13
N PRO A 132 -25.86 -10.68 -16.65
CA PRO A 132 -26.80 -11.75 -17.01
C PRO A 132 -27.58 -12.34 -15.82
N LEU A 133 -26.97 -12.38 -14.63
CA LEU A 133 -27.65 -12.82 -13.40
C LEU A 133 -28.63 -11.78 -12.91
N ALA A 134 -28.27 -10.50 -13.02
CA ALA A 134 -29.17 -9.37 -12.69
C ALA A 134 -30.38 -9.37 -13.61
N ASP A 135 -30.20 -9.57 -14.91
CA ASP A 135 -31.28 -9.70 -15.90
C ASP A 135 -32.21 -10.88 -15.58
N SER A 136 -31.64 -12.02 -15.09
CA SER A 136 -32.44 -13.17 -14.64
C SER A 136 -33.30 -12.81 -13.42
N VAL A 137 -32.75 -12.10 -12.45
CA VAL A 137 -33.49 -11.62 -11.27
C VAL A 137 -34.57 -10.64 -11.69
N GLU A 138 -34.30 -9.68 -12.56
CA GLU A 138 -35.28 -8.72 -13.08
C GLU A 138 -36.43 -9.43 -13.79
N TYR A 139 -36.12 -10.44 -14.64
CA TYR A 139 -37.11 -11.22 -15.32
C TYR A 139 -38.01 -12.04 -14.38
N SER A 140 -37.42 -12.78 -13.45
CA SER A 140 -38.17 -13.57 -12.47
C SER A 140 -38.99 -12.71 -11.52
N TYR A 141 -38.45 -11.55 -11.15
CA TYR A 141 -39.14 -10.56 -10.33
C TYR A 141 -40.35 -9.95 -11.06
N SER A 142 -40.18 -9.56 -12.33
CA SER A 142 -41.28 -9.06 -13.14
C SER A 142 -42.38 -10.11 -13.32
N ALA A 143 -42.00 -11.38 -13.54
CA ALA A 143 -42.95 -12.49 -13.65
C ALA A 143 -43.70 -12.72 -12.32
N TYR A 144 -43.04 -12.62 -11.17
CA TYR A 144 -43.65 -12.71 -9.86
C TYR A 144 -44.63 -11.54 -9.61
N MET A 145 -44.21 -10.29 -9.91
CA MET A 145 -45.04 -9.11 -9.81
C MET A 145 -46.32 -9.20 -10.65
N LEU A 146 -46.18 -9.51 -11.93
CA LEU A 146 -47.33 -9.61 -12.84
C LEU A 146 -48.32 -10.65 -12.34
N THR A 147 -47.86 -11.78 -11.82
CA THR A 147 -48.75 -12.81 -11.26
C THR A 147 -49.38 -12.33 -9.95
N SER A 148 -48.63 -11.58 -9.11
CA SER A 148 -49.14 -11.01 -7.84
C SER A 148 -50.26 -9.97 -8.07
N MET A 149 -50.21 -9.22 -9.17
CA MET A 149 -51.28 -8.28 -9.54
C MET A 149 -52.63 -8.96 -9.83
N GLU A 150 -52.64 -10.24 -10.17
CA GLU A 150 -53.88 -11.00 -10.36
C GLU A 150 -54.58 -11.30 -9.05
N LEU A 151 -53.95 -11.10 -7.88
CA LEU A 151 -54.44 -11.46 -6.54
C LEU A 151 -55.84 -10.89 -6.25
N SER A 152 -56.10 -9.61 -6.57
CA SER A 152 -57.41 -8.98 -6.33
C SER A 152 -58.53 -9.66 -7.14
N GLU A 153 -58.29 -9.93 -8.41
CA GLU A 153 -59.25 -10.61 -9.28
C GLU A 153 -59.49 -12.05 -8.86
N VAL A 154 -58.45 -12.74 -8.42
CA VAL A 154 -58.51 -14.11 -7.91
C VAL A 154 -59.34 -14.22 -6.63
N VAL A 155 -59.13 -13.29 -5.70
CA VAL A 155 -59.84 -13.26 -4.39
C VAL A 155 -61.32 -12.87 -4.55
N GLU A 156 -61.62 -12.00 -5.51
CA GLU A 156 -63.01 -11.54 -5.78
C GLU A 156 -63.79 -12.57 -6.67
N SER A 157 -63.10 -13.53 -7.28
CA SER A 157 -63.71 -14.48 -8.20
C SER A 157 -64.30 -15.71 -7.48
N ASP A 158 -65.58 -15.93 -7.71
CA ASP A 158 -66.24 -17.17 -7.23
C ASP A 158 -65.80 -18.46 -7.96
N PHE A 159 -65.12 -18.33 -9.09
CA PHE A 159 -64.75 -19.43 -9.99
C PHE A 159 -63.30 -19.88 -9.84
N ILE A 160 -62.40 -19.08 -9.21
CA ILE A 160 -61.02 -19.37 -9.08
C ILE A 160 -60.72 -19.79 -7.65
N ASN A 161 -60.14 -20.97 -7.47
CA ASN A 161 -59.68 -21.40 -6.16
C ASN A 161 -58.38 -20.69 -5.85
N THR A 162 -58.42 -19.71 -4.91
CA THR A 162 -57.33 -18.86 -4.50
C THR A 162 -56.10 -19.69 -4.01
N ARG A 163 -56.38 -20.85 -3.37
CA ARG A 163 -55.33 -21.73 -2.87
C ARG A 163 -54.62 -22.46 -4.05
N GLU A 164 -55.33 -22.98 -5.06
CA GLU A 164 -54.76 -23.59 -6.25
C GLU A 164 -53.96 -22.55 -7.07
N TRP A 165 -54.55 -21.34 -7.26
CA TRP A 165 -53.85 -20.24 -7.93
C TRP A 165 -52.51 -19.93 -7.25
N TYR A 166 -52.47 -19.85 -5.89
CA TYR A 166 -51.25 -19.56 -5.16
C TYR A 166 -50.17 -20.65 -5.37
N PHE A 167 -50.52 -21.92 -5.12
CA PHE A 167 -49.54 -23.00 -5.20
C PHE A 167 -49.13 -23.38 -6.64
N ASP A 168 -50.02 -23.23 -7.61
CA ASP A 168 -49.74 -23.67 -8.99
C ASP A 168 -49.17 -22.53 -9.85
N ARG A 169 -49.47 -21.26 -9.54
CA ARG A 169 -49.05 -20.11 -10.34
C ARG A 169 -48.11 -19.16 -9.63
N LEU A 170 -48.42 -18.71 -8.46
CA LEU A 170 -47.64 -17.68 -7.77
C LEU A 170 -46.39 -18.27 -7.09
N GLN A 171 -46.53 -19.31 -6.31
CA GLN A 171 -45.45 -19.96 -5.58
C GLN A 171 -44.26 -20.36 -6.49
N PRO A 172 -44.48 -21.00 -7.67
CA PRO A 172 -43.37 -21.33 -8.54
C PRO A 172 -42.61 -20.11 -9.09
N LYS A 173 -43.32 -18.95 -9.25
CA LYS A 173 -42.67 -17.68 -9.66
C LYS A 173 -41.82 -17.12 -8.55
N TYR A 174 -42.34 -17.18 -7.30
CA TYR A 174 -41.59 -16.77 -6.11
C TYR A 174 -40.34 -17.65 -5.91
N ASP A 175 -40.48 -18.98 -6.00
CA ASP A 175 -39.36 -19.91 -5.87
C ASP A 175 -38.27 -19.67 -6.92
N ARG A 176 -38.68 -19.34 -8.16
CA ARG A 176 -37.78 -18.98 -9.23
C ARG A 176 -37.04 -17.68 -8.91
N LEU A 177 -37.75 -16.65 -8.48
CA LEU A 177 -37.16 -15.36 -8.07
C LEU A 177 -36.14 -15.56 -6.95
N ARG A 178 -36.51 -16.32 -5.91
CA ARG A 178 -35.60 -16.63 -4.79
C ARG A 178 -34.33 -17.34 -5.28
N SER A 179 -34.49 -18.32 -6.15
CA SER A 179 -33.35 -19.06 -6.71
C SER A 179 -32.42 -18.15 -7.51
N ASP A 180 -32.97 -17.25 -8.33
CA ASP A 180 -32.19 -16.31 -9.14
C ASP A 180 -31.45 -15.27 -8.27
N ILE A 181 -32.10 -14.77 -7.20
CA ILE A 181 -31.45 -13.89 -6.21
C ILE A 181 -30.32 -14.62 -5.47
N ASP A 182 -30.56 -15.86 -5.01
CA ASP A 182 -29.56 -16.66 -4.31
C ASP A 182 -28.34 -16.96 -5.22
N ALA A 183 -28.57 -17.21 -6.51
CA ALA A 183 -27.51 -17.40 -7.50
C ALA A 183 -26.67 -16.13 -7.68
N LEU A 184 -27.32 -14.96 -7.80
CA LEU A 184 -26.65 -13.67 -7.92
C LEU A 184 -25.82 -13.37 -6.66
N VAL A 185 -26.43 -13.47 -5.48
CA VAL A 185 -25.77 -13.21 -4.20
C VAL A 185 -24.58 -14.15 -3.97
N SER A 186 -24.75 -15.45 -4.28
CA SER A 186 -23.65 -16.42 -4.17
C SER A 186 -22.50 -16.10 -5.10
N SER A 187 -22.79 -15.65 -6.31
CA SER A 187 -21.76 -15.24 -7.27
C SER A 187 -21.03 -13.97 -6.84
N LEU A 188 -21.76 -12.99 -6.30
CA LEU A 188 -21.16 -11.77 -5.73
C LEU A 188 -20.28 -12.06 -4.52
N TYR A 189 -20.70 -12.97 -3.63
CA TYR A 189 -19.85 -13.40 -2.52
C TYR A 189 -18.59 -14.12 -2.97
N LYS A 190 -18.67 -14.92 -4.01
CA LYS A 190 -17.50 -15.59 -4.59
C LYS A 190 -16.51 -14.58 -5.17
N ASP A 191 -17.00 -13.56 -5.83
CA ASP A 191 -16.18 -12.49 -6.40
C ASP A 191 -15.55 -11.62 -5.29
N LEU A 192 -16.32 -11.22 -4.30
CA LEU A 192 -15.82 -10.52 -3.11
C LEU A 192 -14.71 -11.31 -2.41
N HIS A 193 -14.85 -12.64 -2.30
CA HIS A 193 -13.81 -13.51 -1.74
C HIS A 193 -12.56 -13.56 -2.64
N HIS A 194 -12.75 -13.52 -3.96
CA HIS A 194 -11.64 -13.46 -4.91
C HIS A 194 -10.89 -12.14 -4.80
N HIS A 195 -11.61 -11.02 -4.74
CA HIS A 195 -11.03 -9.69 -4.54
C HIS A 195 -10.29 -9.56 -3.23
N THR A 196 -10.80 -10.12 -2.12
CA THR A 196 -10.08 -10.15 -0.83
C THR A 196 -8.80 -11.00 -0.89
N LYS A 197 -8.80 -12.09 -1.63
CA LYS A 197 -7.60 -12.91 -1.83
C LYS A 197 -6.56 -12.23 -2.74
N ASP A 198 -7.03 -11.52 -3.75
CA ASP A 198 -6.18 -10.68 -4.60
C ASP A 198 -5.64 -9.48 -3.84
N PHE A 199 -6.37 -8.96 -2.85
CA PHE A 199 -5.89 -7.95 -1.92
C PHE A 199 -4.71 -8.46 -1.09
N ASP A 200 -4.80 -9.63 -0.48
CA ASP A 200 -3.69 -10.22 0.28
C ASP A 200 -2.45 -10.37 -0.60
N SER A 201 -2.60 -10.86 -1.82
CA SER A 201 -1.50 -10.97 -2.78
C SER A 201 -0.96 -9.61 -3.23
N GLY A 202 -1.83 -8.64 -3.42
CA GLY A 202 -1.50 -7.25 -3.77
C GLY A 202 -0.85 -6.50 -2.62
N PHE A 203 -1.26 -6.76 -1.38
CA PHE A 203 -0.66 -6.22 -0.17
C PHE A 203 0.81 -6.67 -0.02
N TYR A 204 1.10 -7.96 -0.19
CA TYR A 204 2.48 -8.46 -0.24
C TYR A 204 3.28 -7.81 -1.36
N ARG A 205 2.68 -7.60 -2.52
CA ARG A 205 3.32 -6.95 -3.67
C ARG A 205 3.63 -5.47 -3.43
N SER A 206 2.85 -4.77 -2.60
CA SER A 206 3.10 -3.38 -2.21
C SER A 206 4.13 -3.27 -1.07
N ILE A 207 4.18 -4.24 -0.15
CA ILE A 207 5.14 -4.27 0.96
C ILE A 207 6.56 -4.58 0.47
N ILE A 208 6.73 -5.44 -0.54
CA ILE A 208 8.06 -5.86 -1.02
C ILE A 208 8.92 -4.65 -1.45
N PRO A 209 8.47 -3.70 -2.29
CA PRO A 209 9.28 -2.53 -2.66
C PRO A 209 9.64 -1.66 -1.45
N SER A 210 8.73 -1.51 -0.50
CA SER A 210 8.96 -0.74 0.73
C SER A 210 10.01 -1.40 1.61
N SER A 211 9.93 -2.71 1.84
CA SER A 211 10.90 -3.46 2.66
C SER A 211 12.29 -3.49 2.03
N VAL A 212 12.37 -3.67 0.71
CA VAL A 212 13.64 -3.59 -0.04
C VAL A 212 14.27 -2.21 0.11
N SER A 213 13.47 -1.16 0.04
CA SER A 213 13.94 0.21 0.20
C SER A 213 14.51 0.49 1.60
N VAL A 214 13.85 -0.01 2.65
CA VAL A 214 14.36 0.08 4.03
C VAL A 214 15.67 -0.71 4.18
N ALA A 215 15.76 -1.89 3.60
CA ALA A 215 16.99 -2.71 3.63
C ALA A 215 18.16 -2.00 2.93
N VAL A 216 17.92 -1.40 1.76
CA VAL A 216 18.93 -0.61 1.03
C VAL A 216 19.35 0.63 1.85
N ALA A 217 18.42 1.32 2.47
CA ALA A 217 18.72 2.46 3.31
C ALA A 217 19.59 2.08 4.52
N LEU A 218 19.28 0.97 5.17
CA LEU A 218 20.05 0.46 6.30
C LEU A 218 21.47 0.09 5.87
N LEU A 219 21.62 -0.54 4.71
CA LEU A 219 22.93 -0.87 4.14
C LEU A 219 23.74 0.39 3.84
N LEU A 220 23.12 1.43 3.28
CA LEU A 220 23.78 2.70 3.03
C LEU A 220 24.23 3.39 4.33
N VAL A 221 23.42 3.34 5.40
CA VAL A 221 23.79 3.87 6.72
C VAL A 221 24.99 3.10 7.30
N LEU A 222 24.98 1.77 7.22
CA LEU A 222 26.12 0.96 7.68
C LEU A 222 27.40 1.27 6.89
N MET A 223 27.28 1.44 5.58
CA MET A 223 28.40 1.82 4.72
C MET A 223 28.93 3.22 5.07
N LEU A 224 28.05 4.17 5.40
CA LEU A 224 28.43 5.49 5.88
C LEU A 224 29.14 5.44 7.22
N LEU A 225 28.67 4.65 8.18
CA LEU A 225 29.32 4.44 9.47
C LEU A 225 30.73 3.85 9.30
N PHE A 226 30.85 2.84 8.43
CA PHE A 226 32.17 2.28 8.10
C PHE A 226 33.11 3.32 7.50
N PHE A 227 32.60 4.14 6.57
CA PHE A 227 33.35 5.22 5.94
C PHE A 227 33.82 6.25 6.96
N ILE A 228 32.93 6.73 7.85
CA ILE A 228 33.26 7.69 8.93
C ILE A 228 34.33 7.09 9.85
N ASN A 229 34.18 5.84 10.24
CA ASN A 229 35.15 5.19 11.13
C ASN A 229 36.52 5.05 10.50
N SER A 230 36.60 4.64 9.23
CA SER A 230 37.86 4.40 8.51
C SER A 230 38.56 5.70 8.13
N TYR A 231 37.83 6.70 7.62
CA TYR A 231 38.44 7.90 7.05
C TYR A 231 38.55 9.08 8.02
N TYR A 232 37.79 9.07 9.14
CA TYR A 232 37.83 10.16 10.10
C TYR A 232 38.28 9.72 11.49
N ILE A 233 37.63 8.73 12.07
CA ILE A 233 37.91 8.33 13.44
C ILE A 233 39.29 7.72 13.56
N THR A 234 39.63 6.79 12.68
CA THR A 234 40.93 6.09 12.74
C THR A 234 42.14 7.03 12.59
N PRO A 235 42.22 7.94 11.61
CA PRO A 235 43.29 8.93 11.52
C PRO A 235 43.42 9.82 12.74
N VAL A 236 42.26 10.36 13.26
CA VAL A 236 42.29 11.22 14.48
C VAL A 236 42.82 10.45 15.67
N LEU A 237 42.42 9.18 15.85
CA LEU A 237 42.96 8.34 16.93
C LEU A 237 44.46 8.05 16.76
N GLN A 238 44.93 7.89 15.53
CA GLN A 238 46.35 7.69 15.21
C GLN A 238 47.17 8.96 15.56
N MET A 239 46.69 10.16 15.16
CA MET A 239 47.29 11.43 15.54
C MET A 239 47.35 11.60 17.04
N HIS A 240 46.27 11.32 17.77
CA HIS A 240 46.22 11.38 19.22
C HIS A 240 47.22 10.43 19.88
N LYS A 241 47.33 9.18 19.42
CA LYS A 241 48.29 8.20 19.92
C LYS A 241 49.73 8.64 19.65
N GLY A 242 50.00 9.16 18.44
CA GLY A 242 51.31 9.65 18.02
C GLY A 242 51.72 10.84 18.90
N LEU A 243 50.83 11.81 19.14
CA LEU A 243 51.11 12.95 19.99
C LEU A 243 51.30 12.57 21.46
N LYS A 244 50.54 11.59 21.96
CA LYS A 244 50.72 11.03 23.31
C LYS A 244 52.08 10.34 23.42
N SER A 245 52.52 9.59 22.44
CA SER A 245 53.83 8.92 22.39
C SER A 245 54.98 9.91 22.36
N TYR A 246 54.84 11.02 21.60
CA TYR A 246 55.80 12.13 21.58
C TYR A 246 55.91 12.76 22.96
N ASN A 247 54.79 13.04 23.62
CA ASN A 247 54.75 13.76 24.92
C ASN A 247 55.25 12.88 26.08
N SER A 248 54.89 11.57 26.12
CA SER A 248 55.17 10.71 27.26
C SER A 248 56.53 10.01 27.16
N PHE A 249 57.01 9.71 25.97
CA PHE A 249 58.22 8.88 25.75
C PHE A 249 59.32 9.60 24.94
N ASN A 250 59.14 10.88 24.63
CA ASN A 250 60.03 11.69 23.80
C ASN A 250 60.39 11.00 22.43
N LYS A 251 59.46 10.21 21.91
CA LYS A 251 59.59 9.55 20.59
C LYS A 251 59.26 10.54 19.48
N LYS A 252 59.91 10.43 18.33
CA LYS A 252 59.60 11.24 17.17
C LYS A 252 58.18 10.99 16.73
N TYR A 253 57.44 12.05 16.36
CA TYR A 253 56.10 11.94 15.77
C TYR A 253 56.24 11.39 14.34
N THR A 254 55.63 10.22 14.06
CA THR A 254 55.76 9.53 12.77
C THR A 254 54.39 8.99 12.33
N VAL A 255 53.36 9.78 12.42
CA VAL A 255 52.01 9.34 11.97
C VAL A 255 51.83 9.68 10.50
N GLU A 256 51.56 8.66 9.71
CA GLU A 256 51.27 8.77 8.30
C GLU A 256 49.94 8.06 8.00
N PHE A 257 49.09 8.67 7.19
CA PHE A 257 47.89 8.05 6.65
C PHE A 257 47.56 8.62 5.26
N GLU A 258 46.84 7.83 4.47
CA GLU A 258 46.45 8.21 3.12
C GLU A 258 45.27 9.20 3.18
N GLY A 259 45.36 10.33 2.53
CA GLY A 259 44.34 11.34 2.40
C GLY A 259 44.90 12.57 1.70
N ASP A 260 44.01 13.41 1.19
CA ASP A 260 44.35 14.73 0.61
C ASP A 260 43.27 15.72 1.00
N ASP A 261 43.08 15.83 2.33
CA ASP A 261 42.05 16.67 2.97
C ASP A 261 42.61 17.37 4.20
N GLU A 262 41.78 18.11 4.90
CA GLU A 262 42.14 18.90 6.07
C GLU A 262 42.77 18.09 7.21
N LEU A 263 42.48 16.78 7.29
CA LEU A 263 43.11 15.89 8.28
C LEU A 263 44.59 15.66 7.99
N LYS A 264 44.96 15.57 6.73
CA LYS A 264 46.38 15.47 6.32
C LYS A 264 47.13 16.76 6.64
N GLU A 265 46.53 17.91 6.32
CA GLU A 265 47.09 19.23 6.63
C GLU A 265 47.34 19.37 8.13
N ILE A 266 46.31 19.07 8.97
CA ILE A 266 46.45 19.05 10.44
C ILE A 266 47.58 18.11 10.91
N ASN A 267 47.73 16.91 10.29
CA ASN A 267 48.78 15.99 10.66
C ASN A 267 50.17 16.50 10.31
N GLU A 268 50.31 17.16 9.15
CA GLU A 268 51.56 17.81 8.73
C GLU A 268 51.95 18.95 9.66
N ASP A 269 50.99 19.81 10.02
CA ASP A 269 51.18 20.90 11.01
C ASP A 269 51.60 20.38 12.37
N ILE A 270 50.99 19.29 12.87
CA ILE A 270 51.37 18.64 14.14
C ILE A 270 52.80 18.08 14.04
N ALA A 271 53.16 17.46 12.91
CA ALA A 271 54.51 16.90 12.70
C ALA A 271 55.57 18.00 12.71
N GLU A 272 55.29 19.17 12.05
CA GLU A 272 56.19 20.31 12.04
C GLU A 272 56.37 20.91 13.44
N LEU A 273 55.28 21.15 14.17
CA LEU A 273 55.31 21.64 15.56
C LEU A 273 56.11 20.70 16.49
N CYS A 274 55.92 19.39 16.34
CA CYS A 274 56.68 18.40 17.12
C CYS A 274 58.18 18.43 16.80
N ASP A 275 58.56 18.57 15.52
CA ASP A 275 59.98 18.67 15.09
C ASP A 275 60.65 19.98 15.62
N GLU A 276 59.97 21.12 15.50
CA GLU A 276 60.44 22.38 16.04
C GLU A 276 60.65 22.30 17.55
N ASN A 277 59.68 21.78 18.28
CA ASN A 277 59.76 21.60 19.72
C ASN A 277 60.94 20.70 20.14
N GLN A 278 61.18 19.64 19.37
CA GLN A 278 62.33 18.74 19.58
C GLN A 278 63.67 19.46 19.36
N LYS A 279 63.76 20.27 18.28
CA LYS A 279 64.94 21.11 18.01
C LYS A 279 65.21 22.10 19.12
N LEU A 280 64.17 22.77 19.66
CA LEU A 280 64.28 23.67 20.77
C LEU A 280 64.73 22.96 22.05
N LYS A 281 64.14 21.82 22.38
CA LYS A 281 64.56 21.00 23.54
C LYS A 281 66.05 20.60 23.45
N ASN A 282 66.50 20.18 22.26
CA ASN A 282 67.91 19.80 22.04
C ASN A 282 68.83 21.01 22.18
N ARG A 283 68.45 22.21 21.68
CA ARG A 283 69.23 23.44 21.88
C ARG A 283 69.32 23.83 23.35
N ILE A 284 68.21 23.78 24.08
CA ILE A 284 68.19 24.08 25.51
C ILE A 284 69.06 23.12 26.31
N SER A 285 68.98 21.82 25.98
CA SER A 285 69.83 20.80 26.65
C SER A 285 71.35 20.97 26.37
N ALA A 286 71.67 21.40 25.12
CA ALA A 286 73.07 21.71 24.75
C ALA A 286 73.60 22.96 25.48
N LEU A 287 72.77 23.99 25.64
CA LEU A 287 73.14 25.18 26.42
C LEU A 287 73.30 24.88 27.91
N LYS A 288 72.43 24.02 28.50
CA LYS A 288 72.58 23.57 29.91
C LYS A 288 73.82 22.71 30.18
N LYS A 289 74.34 22.03 29.19
CA LYS A 289 75.58 21.26 29.30
C LYS A 289 76.85 22.14 29.17
N LYS A 290 76.72 23.38 28.64
CA LYS A 290 77.86 24.30 28.45
C LYS A 290 78.03 25.25 29.59
N ASN A 291 77.10 25.37 30.48
CA ASN A 291 77.15 26.06 31.81
C ASN A 291 77.38 25.01 32.91
#